data_07301273a1a8dff3af5135592fce8610
#
_entry.id   07301273a1a8dff3af5135592fce8610
#
_cell.length_a   1.000
_cell.length_b   1.000
_cell.length_c   1.000
_cell.angle_alpha   90.00
_cell.angle_beta   90.00
_cell.angle_gamma   90.00
#
_symmetry.space_group_name_H-M   'P 1'
#
loop_
_entity.id
_entity.type
_entity.pdbx_description
1 polymer ?
#
loop_
_entity_poly.entity_id
_entity_poly.type
_entity_poly.pdbx_seq_one_letter_code
_entity_poly.pdbx_strand_id
1 'polypeptide(L)'
;MTMTPALNPVIAEHLAAVNAHDEDAIVATFAADALVNDAHREFWGTDAIRRWVAKEMVGDKVTVEVTEVTDHHGQTIVRGRYDGLFDRSNLPDELILTNYFTIRDAKIVTLIVIYNTPAY
;
A
#
# COMPACT_ATOMS: atom_id res chain seq x y z
N MET A 1 -3.19 27.62 5.51
CA MET A 1 -2.32 26.55 5.00
C MET A 1 -2.82 25.22 5.50
N THR A 2 -3.06 24.32 4.58
CA THR A 2 -3.51 22.99 4.95
C THR A 2 -2.33 22.16 5.42
N MET A 3 -2.43 21.61 6.62
CA MET A 3 -1.40 20.76 7.17
C MET A 3 -1.77 19.30 6.90
N THR A 4 -1.08 18.66 5.97
CA THR A 4 -1.19 17.22 5.79
C THR A 4 -0.34 16.54 6.88
N PRO A 5 -0.87 15.54 7.59
CA PRO A 5 -0.04 14.81 8.54
C PRO A 5 1.22 14.28 7.86
N ALA A 6 2.34 14.37 8.55
CA ALA A 6 3.57 13.80 8.04
C ALA A 6 3.44 12.29 8.02
N LEU A 7 3.86 11.64 6.94
CA LEU A 7 3.89 10.19 6.87
C LEU A 7 4.90 9.63 7.85
N ASN A 8 4.56 8.52 8.49
CA ASN A 8 5.53 7.74 9.24
C ASN A 8 6.68 7.38 8.29
N PRO A 9 7.95 7.50 8.73
CA PRO A 9 9.09 7.25 7.84
C PRO A 9 9.04 5.93 7.07
N VAL A 10 8.62 4.84 7.71
CA VAL A 10 8.56 3.54 7.02
C VAL A 10 7.47 3.52 5.95
N ILE A 11 6.38 4.25 6.16
CA ILE A 11 5.32 4.36 5.14
C ILE A 11 5.82 5.17 3.95
N ALA A 12 6.52 6.28 4.22
CA ALA A 12 7.13 7.08 3.16
C ALA A 12 8.15 6.26 2.35
N GLU A 13 8.98 5.48 3.03
CA GLU A 13 9.93 4.57 2.38
C GLU A 13 9.21 3.53 1.53
N HIS A 14 8.13 2.95 2.07
CA HIS A 14 7.32 1.96 1.35
C HIS A 14 6.76 2.54 0.05
N LEU A 15 6.13 3.70 0.11
CA LEU A 15 5.53 4.33 -1.06
C LEU A 15 6.60 4.71 -2.10
N ALA A 16 7.75 5.23 -1.64
CA ALA A 16 8.85 5.53 -2.55
C ALA A 16 9.40 4.27 -3.23
N ALA A 17 9.51 3.17 -2.49
CA ALA A 17 9.98 1.90 -3.03
C ALA A 17 8.98 1.33 -4.05
N VAL A 18 7.67 1.45 -3.77
CA VAL A 18 6.62 1.06 -4.73
C VAL A 18 6.79 1.83 -6.03
N ASN A 19 6.91 3.15 -5.94
CA ASN A 19 7.06 4.00 -7.13
C ASN A 19 8.38 3.76 -7.88
N ALA A 20 9.39 3.26 -7.19
CA ALA A 20 10.68 2.89 -7.81
C ALA A 20 10.68 1.46 -8.36
N HIS A 21 9.61 0.69 -8.10
CA HIS A 21 9.50 -0.72 -8.48
C HIS A 21 10.65 -1.57 -7.92
N ASP A 22 11.05 -1.26 -6.67
CA ASP A 22 12.18 -1.91 -6.00
C ASP A 22 11.64 -2.99 -5.05
N GLU A 23 11.63 -4.23 -5.51
CA GLU A 23 11.08 -5.35 -4.77
C GLU A 23 11.72 -5.49 -3.38
N ASP A 24 13.05 -5.49 -3.31
CA ASP A 24 13.75 -5.68 -2.04
C ASP A 24 13.46 -4.56 -1.05
N ALA A 25 13.43 -3.31 -1.53
CA ALA A 25 13.12 -2.16 -0.69
C ALA A 25 11.68 -2.20 -0.18
N ILE A 26 10.72 -2.63 -1.02
CA ILE A 26 9.33 -2.78 -0.59
C ILE A 26 9.23 -3.83 0.51
N VAL A 27 9.80 -5.01 0.28
CA VAL A 27 9.74 -6.11 1.25
C VAL A 27 10.42 -5.72 2.57
N ALA A 28 11.50 -4.95 2.50
CA ALA A 28 12.25 -4.52 3.69
C ALA A 28 11.43 -3.62 4.62
N THR A 29 10.34 -3.01 4.15
CA THR A 29 9.48 -2.18 5.01
C THR A 29 8.55 -3.00 5.89
N PHE A 30 8.37 -4.29 5.61
CA PHE A 30 7.45 -5.15 6.36
C PHE A 30 8.17 -5.90 7.49
N ALA A 31 7.46 -6.09 8.61
CA ALA A 31 7.90 -7.01 9.65
C ALA A 31 7.88 -8.46 9.14
N ALA A 32 8.68 -9.33 9.76
CA ALA A 32 8.76 -10.72 9.33
C ALA A 32 7.43 -11.47 9.49
N ASP A 33 6.59 -11.04 10.43
CA ASP A 33 5.29 -11.64 10.71
C ASP A 33 4.13 -10.81 10.15
N ALA A 34 4.39 -9.94 9.18
CA ALA A 34 3.38 -9.03 8.65
C ALA A 34 2.28 -9.75 7.89
N LEU A 35 1.11 -9.11 7.87
CA LEU A 35 -0.03 -9.51 7.07
C LEU A 35 -0.33 -8.41 6.04
N VAL A 36 -0.46 -8.80 4.79
CA VAL A 36 -1.07 -7.95 3.75
C VAL A 36 -2.42 -8.56 3.40
N ASN A 37 -3.47 -7.70 3.40
CA ASN A 37 -4.78 -8.08 2.90
C ASN A 37 -5.10 -7.14 1.73
N ASP A 38 -5.08 -7.68 0.52
CA ASP A 38 -5.35 -6.93 -0.69
C ASP A 38 -6.57 -7.53 -1.39
N ALA A 39 -7.68 -6.77 -1.39
CA ALA A 39 -8.93 -7.20 -1.97
C ALA A 39 -9.39 -8.56 -1.42
N HIS A 40 -9.36 -8.71 -0.10
CA HIS A 40 -9.73 -9.92 0.65
C HIS A 40 -8.78 -11.09 0.47
N ARG A 41 -7.65 -10.93 -0.22
CA ARG A 41 -6.62 -11.95 -0.32
C ARG A 41 -5.57 -11.70 0.77
N GLU A 42 -5.23 -12.72 1.52
CA GLU A 42 -4.28 -12.61 2.62
C GLU A 42 -2.92 -13.16 2.24
N PHE A 43 -1.89 -12.38 2.58
CA PHE A 43 -0.49 -12.77 2.37
C PHE A 43 0.22 -12.66 3.70
N TRP A 44 0.59 -13.79 4.28
CA TRP A 44 1.19 -13.87 5.61
C TRP A 44 2.69 -14.11 5.53
N GLY A 45 3.47 -13.19 6.12
CA GLY A 45 4.92 -13.36 6.26
C GLY A 45 5.70 -12.96 5.03
N THR A 46 7.03 -12.94 5.18
CA THR A 46 7.94 -12.39 4.18
C THR A 46 7.82 -13.06 2.81
N ASP A 47 7.78 -14.40 2.77
CA ASP A 47 7.79 -15.10 1.47
C ASP A 47 6.51 -14.86 0.68
N ALA A 48 5.35 -14.90 1.35
CA ALA A 48 4.07 -14.64 0.68
C ALA A 48 3.98 -13.19 0.22
N ILE A 49 4.42 -12.26 1.07
CA ILE A 49 4.43 -10.83 0.72
C ILE A 49 5.38 -10.57 -0.44
N ARG A 50 6.55 -11.19 -0.46
CA ARG A 50 7.50 -11.05 -1.58
C ARG A 50 6.88 -11.51 -2.90
N ARG A 51 6.17 -12.63 -2.89
CA ARG A 51 5.49 -13.12 -4.12
C ARG A 51 4.43 -12.14 -4.61
N TRP A 52 3.65 -11.58 -3.68
CA TRP A 52 2.65 -10.56 -4.00
C TRP A 52 3.30 -9.30 -4.58
N VAL A 53 4.37 -8.82 -3.94
CA VAL A 53 5.10 -7.63 -4.39
C VAL A 53 5.68 -7.86 -5.78
N ALA A 54 6.35 -8.98 -6.00
CA ALA A 54 7.01 -9.25 -7.28
C ALA A 54 6.01 -9.34 -8.43
N LYS A 55 4.86 -9.96 -8.17
CA LYS A 55 3.85 -10.18 -9.23
C LYS A 55 3.01 -8.93 -9.48
N GLU A 56 2.48 -8.33 -8.41
CA GLU A 56 1.44 -7.31 -8.55
C GLU A 56 1.93 -5.88 -8.38
N MET A 57 2.99 -5.66 -7.61
CA MET A 57 3.53 -4.31 -7.45
C MET A 57 4.60 -4.04 -8.51
N VAL A 58 5.61 -4.88 -8.58
CA VAL A 58 6.74 -4.70 -9.51
C VAL A 58 6.37 -5.21 -10.90
N GLY A 59 5.77 -6.39 -10.99
CA GLY A 59 5.37 -6.97 -12.27
C GLY A 59 4.39 -6.10 -13.05
N ASP A 60 3.42 -5.51 -12.35
CA ASP A 60 2.42 -4.63 -12.95
C ASP A 60 2.86 -3.17 -13.03
N LYS A 61 4.09 -2.86 -12.62
CA LYS A 61 4.62 -1.49 -12.67
C LYS A 61 3.74 -0.50 -11.93
N VAL A 62 3.25 -0.86 -10.75
CA VAL A 62 2.32 -0.04 -9.98
C VAL A 62 2.99 1.25 -9.53
N THR A 63 2.27 2.35 -9.66
CA THR A 63 2.63 3.64 -9.06
C THR A 63 1.48 4.14 -8.21
N VAL A 64 1.80 4.95 -7.21
CA VAL A 64 0.82 5.53 -6.31
C VAL A 64 1.10 7.02 -6.10
N GLU A 65 0.05 7.83 -6.24
CA GLU A 65 0.08 9.25 -5.89
C GLU A 65 -0.80 9.43 -4.66
N VAL A 66 -0.21 9.84 -3.55
CA VAL A 66 -0.95 10.04 -2.30
C VAL A 66 -1.87 11.25 -2.43
N THR A 67 -3.15 11.05 -2.13
CA THR A 67 -4.16 12.12 -2.17
C THR A 67 -4.63 12.53 -0.78
N GLU A 68 -4.55 11.64 0.22
CA GLU A 68 -5.02 11.94 1.57
C GLU A 68 -4.30 11.05 2.59
N VAL A 69 -3.95 11.62 3.73
CA VAL A 69 -3.37 10.88 4.86
C VAL A 69 -4.14 11.22 6.13
N THR A 70 -4.55 10.22 6.89
CA THR A 70 -5.26 10.40 8.16
C THR A 70 -4.68 9.42 9.18
N ASP A 71 -4.36 9.93 10.37
CA ASP A 71 -4.02 9.08 11.50
C ASP A 71 -5.27 8.80 12.32
N HIS A 72 -5.51 7.54 12.66
CA HIS A 72 -6.72 7.14 13.38
C HIS A 72 -6.43 5.95 14.29
N HIS A 73 -6.43 6.18 15.61
CA HIS A 73 -6.27 5.13 16.63
C HIS A 73 -5.09 4.19 16.38
N GLY A 74 -3.93 4.77 16.10
CA GLY A 74 -2.70 3.99 15.89
C GLY A 74 -2.53 3.44 14.48
N GLN A 75 -3.51 3.66 13.59
CA GLN A 75 -3.37 3.34 12.18
C GLN A 75 -3.13 4.59 11.37
N THR A 76 -2.32 4.47 10.32
CA THR A 76 -2.20 5.52 9.31
C THR A 76 -2.98 5.09 8.09
N ILE A 77 -3.93 5.91 7.68
CA ILE A 77 -4.81 5.63 6.54
C ILE A 77 -4.33 6.51 5.39
N VAL A 78 -3.94 5.87 4.29
CA VAL A 78 -3.41 6.55 3.11
C VAL A 78 -4.30 6.24 1.92
N ARG A 79 -4.90 7.27 1.35
CA ARG A 79 -5.60 7.16 0.08
C ARG A 79 -4.68 7.60 -1.03
N GLY A 80 -4.70 6.86 -2.11
CA GLY A 80 -3.84 7.15 -3.25
C GLY A 80 -4.49 6.80 -4.57
N ARG A 81 -4.07 7.52 -5.59
CA ARG A 81 -4.43 7.23 -6.98
C ARG A 81 -3.39 6.27 -7.53
N TYR A 82 -3.88 5.15 -8.05
CA TYR A 82 -3.01 4.07 -8.54
C TYR A 82 -3.03 3.97 -10.05
N ASP A 83 -1.88 3.66 -10.62
CA ASP A 83 -1.71 3.36 -12.04
C ASP A 83 -0.79 2.15 -12.17
N GLY A 84 -0.76 1.55 -13.36
CA GLY A 84 0.07 0.38 -13.63
C GLY A 84 -0.41 -0.37 -14.86
N LEU A 85 0.19 -1.55 -15.07
CA LEU A 85 -0.11 -2.41 -16.22
C LEU A 85 -1.17 -3.47 -15.94
N PHE A 86 -1.78 -3.42 -14.75
CA PHE A 86 -2.84 -4.37 -14.38
C PHE A 86 -4.08 -4.19 -15.30
N ASP A 87 -4.93 -5.21 -15.34
CA ASP A 87 -6.16 -5.17 -16.13
C ASP A 87 -7.11 -4.11 -15.59
N ARG A 88 -7.43 -3.13 -16.43
CA ARG A 88 -8.26 -1.99 -16.06
C ARG A 88 -9.68 -2.08 -16.63
N SER A 89 -10.01 -3.19 -17.30
CA SER A 89 -11.29 -3.29 -18.04
C SER A 89 -12.53 -3.15 -17.15
N ASN A 90 -12.43 -3.52 -15.87
CA ASN A 90 -13.53 -3.43 -14.90
C ASN A 90 -13.28 -2.37 -13.83
N LEU A 91 -12.33 -1.45 -14.07
CA LEU A 91 -11.95 -0.42 -13.11
C LEU A 91 -12.34 0.96 -13.63
N PRO A 92 -12.58 1.93 -12.73
CA PRO A 92 -12.81 3.31 -13.17
C PRO A 92 -11.53 3.89 -13.76
N ASP A 93 -11.68 4.99 -14.51
CA ASP A 93 -10.53 5.70 -15.09
C ASP A 93 -9.56 6.17 -14.01
N GLU A 94 -10.10 6.57 -12.86
CA GLU A 94 -9.31 6.97 -11.70
C GLU A 94 -9.48 5.93 -10.61
N LEU A 95 -8.43 5.16 -10.36
CA LEU A 95 -8.44 4.11 -9.34
C LEU A 95 -7.89 4.66 -8.02
N ILE A 96 -8.78 4.80 -7.04
CA ILE A 96 -8.42 5.24 -5.69
C ILE A 96 -8.50 4.04 -4.76
N LEU A 97 -7.39 3.76 -4.07
CA LEU A 97 -7.36 2.71 -3.05
C LEU A 97 -7.08 3.34 -1.68
N THR A 98 -7.68 2.76 -0.65
CA THR A 98 -7.41 3.15 0.74
C THR A 98 -6.53 2.08 1.36
N ASN A 99 -5.41 2.52 1.93
CA ASN A 99 -4.44 1.66 2.57
C ASN A 99 -4.44 1.93 4.07
N TYR A 100 -4.64 0.88 4.87
CA TYR A 100 -4.59 0.95 6.32
C TYR A 100 -3.29 0.33 6.79
N PHE A 101 -2.39 1.17 7.33
CA PHE A 101 -1.09 0.71 7.81
C PHE A 101 -1.08 0.66 9.33
N THR A 102 -0.60 -0.45 9.89
CA THR A 102 -0.26 -0.55 11.31
C THR A 102 1.24 -0.78 11.43
N ILE A 103 1.90 0.04 12.25
CA ILE A 103 3.36 0.06 12.39
C ILE A 103 3.73 -0.42 13.79
N ARG A 104 4.74 -1.27 13.89
CA ARG A 104 5.36 -1.70 15.14
C ARG A 104 6.87 -1.76 14.93
N ASP A 105 7.63 -1.14 15.84
CA ASP A 105 9.09 -1.16 15.79
C ASP A 105 9.65 -0.72 14.42
N ALA A 106 9.10 0.37 13.89
CA ALA A 106 9.49 0.96 12.61
C ALA A 106 9.29 0.03 11.40
N LYS A 107 8.40 -0.98 11.52
CA LYS A 107 8.05 -1.88 10.41
C LYS A 107 6.55 -1.98 10.26
N ILE A 108 6.10 -2.25 9.04
CA ILE A 108 4.69 -2.46 8.75
C ILE A 108 4.32 -3.87 9.21
N VAL A 109 3.37 -3.98 10.14
CA VAL A 109 2.88 -5.29 10.60
C VAL A 109 1.58 -5.67 9.92
N THR A 110 0.79 -4.68 9.49
CA THR A 110 -0.45 -4.94 8.76
C THR A 110 -0.63 -3.87 7.69
N LEU A 111 -0.93 -4.31 6.50
CA LEU A 111 -1.37 -3.45 5.40
C LEU A 111 -2.65 -4.02 4.85
N ILE A 112 -3.73 -3.24 4.94
CA ILE A 112 -5.03 -3.62 4.38
C ILE A 112 -5.34 -2.64 3.26
N VAL A 113 -5.57 -3.17 2.06
CA VAL A 113 -5.86 -2.37 0.87
C VAL A 113 -7.32 -2.58 0.49
N ILE A 114 -8.06 -1.49 0.42
CA ILE A 114 -9.49 -1.51 0.11
C ILE A 114 -9.73 -0.69 -1.14
N TYR A 115 -10.44 -1.30 -2.09
CA TYR A 115 -10.90 -0.62 -3.28
C TYR A 115 -12.07 0.29 -2.91
N ASN A 116 -11.94 1.57 -3.21
CA ASN A 116 -12.99 2.54 -2.90
C ASN A 116 -14.04 2.56 -3.99
N THR A 117 -15.17 1.92 -3.70
CA THR A 117 -16.36 2.06 -4.56
C THR A 117 -17.32 3.04 -3.91
N PRO A 118 -18.14 3.73 -4.71
CA PRO A 118 -19.23 4.55 -4.16
C PRO A 118 -20.14 3.68 -3.29
N ALA A 119 -20.69 4.28 -2.23
CA ALA A 119 -21.52 3.55 -1.28
C ALA A 119 -22.95 3.30 -1.79
N TYR A 120 -23.23 3.67 -3.01
CA TYR A 120 -24.58 3.61 -3.58
C TYR A 120 -24.56 3.25 -5.05
#